data_602e06ee94d1e0f8888871b57579147c
#
_entry.id   602e06ee94d1e0f8888871b57579147c
#
_cell.length_a   1.000
_cell.length_b   1.000
_cell.length_c   1.000
_cell.angle_alpha   90.00
_cell.angle_beta   90.00
_cell.angle_gamma   90.00
#
_symmetry.space_group_name_H-M   'P 1'
#
loop_
_entity.id
_entity.type
_entity.pdbx_description
1 polymer ?
#
loop_
_entity_poly.entity_id
_entity_poly.type
_entity_poly.pdbx_seq_one_letter_code
_entity_poly.pdbx_strand_id
1 'polypeptide(L)'
;MRKLNNGYLAAIIILVVIIADQILKIWVKTSFFLYESLDITSWFKLNFVENPGMAFGIELGSKMFLTIFRIVASAVLIYIIYKIRNNKLYSRGFIVCLALITAGAIGNVIDCMFYGLIFNESTPYTMATLFPEGGGYASFLHGKVVDMFYFPLASWYWPDWMPFCVFFQPVFNLADAAISVGMIVLILFYSKYLSIHENNTEKSEVSK
;
A
#
# COMPACT_ATOMS: atom_id res chain seq x y z
N MET A 1 -13.97 -3.31 -30.99
CA MET A 1 -13.76 -2.49 -29.78
C MET A 1 -12.33 -1.94 -29.76
N ARG A 2 -12.16 -0.64 -29.68
CA ARG A 2 -10.82 0.00 -29.64
C ARG A 2 -10.17 -0.36 -28.29
N LYS A 3 -9.01 -1.05 -28.31
CA LYS A 3 -8.29 -1.41 -27.07
C LYS A 3 -7.91 -0.14 -26.33
N LEU A 4 -8.25 -0.04 -25.05
CA LEU A 4 -7.88 1.07 -24.17
C LEU A 4 -6.36 1.25 -24.17
N ASN A 5 -5.89 2.49 -24.29
CA ASN A 5 -4.47 2.81 -24.20
C ASN A 5 -3.93 2.42 -22.81
N ASN A 6 -2.72 1.89 -22.75
CA ASN A 6 -2.09 1.43 -21.52
C ASN A 6 -1.98 2.53 -20.44
N GLY A 7 -1.79 3.79 -20.84
CA GLY A 7 -1.77 4.91 -19.89
C GLY A 7 -3.13 5.15 -19.23
N TYR A 8 -4.21 5.12 -20.00
CA TYR A 8 -5.57 5.21 -19.45
C TYR A 8 -5.92 4.01 -18.56
N LEU A 9 -5.50 2.81 -18.97
CA LEU A 9 -5.71 1.61 -18.16
C LEU A 9 -5.01 1.75 -16.80
N ALA A 10 -3.74 2.16 -16.77
CA ALA A 10 -3.00 2.38 -15.55
C ALA A 10 -3.67 3.44 -14.67
N ALA A 11 -4.07 4.58 -15.25
CA ALA A 11 -4.74 5.65 -14.52
C ALA A 11 -6.06 5.18 -13.89
N ILE A 12 -6.88 4.42 -14.61
CA ILE A 12 -8.13 3.86 -14.08
C ILE A 12 -7.86 2.91 -12.91
N ILE A 13 -6.89 1.99 -13.05
CA ILE A 13 -6.54 1.04 -11.99
C ILE A 13 -6.07 1.80 -10.74
N ILE A 14 -5.15 2.75 -10.92
CA ILE A 14 -4.64 3.57 -9.81
C ILE A 14 -5.79 4.27 -9.08
N LEU A 15 -6.67 4.93 -9.83
CA LEU A 15 -7.80 5.68 -9.26
C LEU A 15 -8.78 4.76 -8.52
N VAL A 16 -9.18 3.63 -9.12
CA VAL A 16 -10.13 2.70 -8.53
C VAL A 16 -9.59 2.10 -7.24
N VAL A 17 -8.31 1.66 -7.24
CA VAL A 17 -7.68 1.07 -6.05
C VAL A 17 -7.55 2.11 -4.93
N ILE A 18 -7.11 3.33 -5.24
CA ILE A 18 -7.00 4.41 -4.23
C ILE A 18 -8.38 4.73 -3.63
N ILE A 19 -9.41 4.90 -4.46
CA ILE A 19 -10.77 5.20 -3.98
C ILE A 19 -11.27 4.08 -3.07
N ALA A 20 -11.12 2.82 -3.48
CA ALA A 20 -11.56 1.68 -2.69
C ALA A 20 -10.80 1.58 -1.35
N ASP A 21 -9.48 1.77 -1.38
CA ASP A 21 -8.64 1.79 -0.18
C ASP A 21 -9.06 2.88 0.79
N GLN A 22 -9.21 4.11 0.30
CA GLN A 22 -9.59 5.25 1.15
C GLN A 22 -11.01 5.13 1.72
N ILE A 23 -11.96 4.60 0.96
CA ILE A 23 -13.31 4.34 1.46
C ILE A 23 -13.26 3.35 2.63
N LEU A 24 -12.52 2.24 2.47
CA LEU A 24 -12.38 1.23 3.52
C LEU A 24 -11.68 1.80 4.76
N LYS A 25 -10.59 2.54 4.58
CA LYS A 25 -9.82 3.15 5.67
C LYS A 25 -10.63 4.18 6.46
N ILE A 26 -11.34 5.06 5.75
CA ILE A 26 -12.21 6.07 6.39
C ILE A 26 -13.33 5.37 7.16
N TRP A 27 -13.98 4.37 6.54
CA TRP A 27 -15.05 3.61 7.20
C TRP A 27 -14.56 2.92 8.47
N VAL A 28 -13.45 2.18 8.41
CA VAL A 28 -12.89 1.50 9.59
C VAL A 28 -12.52 2.52 10.67
N LYS A 29 -11.79 3.58 10.31
CA LYS A 29 -11.33 4.59 11.27
C LYS A 29 -12.48 5.32 11.99
N THR A 30 -13.63 5.50 11.33
CA THR A 30 -14.79 6.21 11.89
C THR A 30 -15.86 5.30 12.49
N SER A 31 -15.72 3.97 12.35
CA SER A 31 -16.73 2.99 12.78
C SER A 31 -16.20 1.97 13.79
N PHE A 32 -14.91 1.93 14.06
CA PHE A 32 -14.25 1.02 14.98
C PHE A 32 -13.47 1.77 16.05
N PHE A 33 -13.43 1.20 17.26
CA PHE A 33 -12.45 1.59 18.27
C PHE A 33 -11.07 1.07 17.90
N LEU A 34 -10.03 1.79 18.31
CA LEU A 34 -8.65 1.32 18.07
C LEU A 34 -8.43 -0.04 18.76
N TYR A 35 -7.90 -1.01 18.00
CA TYR A 35 -7.71 -2.43 18.34
C TYR A 35 -9.01 -3.25 18.40
N GLU A 36 -10.14 -2.71 18.03
CA GLU A 36 -11.36 -3.48 17.87
C GLU A 36 -11.22 -4.50 16.74
N SER A 37 -11.75 -5.71 16.98
CA SER A 37 -11.73 -6.82 16.03
C SER A 37 -13.14 -7.32 15.77
N LEU A 38 -13.51 -7.42 14.48
CA LEU A 38 -14.75 -8.01 14.00
C LEU A 38 -14.45 -9.31 13.25
N ASP A 39 -14.99 -10.41 13.73
CA ASP A 39 -14.85 -11.71 13.08
C ASP A 39 -15.80 -11.80 11.88
N ILE A 40 -15.25 -11.84 10.65
CA ILE A 40 -16.03 -12.05 9.42
C ILE A 40 -16.19 -13.56 9.17
N THR A 41 -15.09 -14.30 9.34
CA THR A 41 -15.06 -15.77 9.30
C THR A 41 -14.07 -16.26 10.35
N SER A 42 -13.95 -17.59 10.53
CA SER A 42 -12.95 -18.17 11.44
C SER A 42 -11.48 -17.89 11.03
N TRP A 43 -11.23 -17.57 9.77
CA TRP A 43 -9.90 -17.33 9.20
C TRP A 43 -9.69 -15.91 8.69
N PHE A 44 -10.69 -15.04 8.73
CA PHE A 44 -10.61 -13.64 8.30
C PHE A 44 -11.33 -12.73 9.29
N LYS A 45 -10.63 -11.71 9.77
CA LYS A 45 -11.11 -10.69 10.70
C LYS A 45 -10.81 -9.31 10.17
N LEU A 46 -11.63 -8.34 10.55
CA LEU A 46 -11.27 -6.93 10.49
C LEU A 46 -10.74 -6.52 11.86
N ASN A 47 -9.50 -6.10 11.92
CA ASN A 47 -8.86 -5.64 13.16
C ASN A 47 -8.30 -4.24 12.92
N PHE A 48 -8.90 -3.23 13.54
CA PHE A 48 -8.47 -1.85 13.34
C PHE A 48 -7.16 -1.57 14.07
N VAL A 49 -6.12 -1.26 13.31
CA VAL A 49 -4.80 -0.87 13.82
C VAL A 49 -4.34 0.40 13.11
N GLU A 50 -3.70 1.29 13.85
CA GLU A 50 -3.00 2.46 13.30
C GLU A 50 -1.49 2.21 13.29
N ASN A 51 -0.91 2.20 12.12
CA ASN A 51 0.52 1.98 11.89
C ASN A 51 1.26 3.33 11.81
N PRO A 52 2.11 3.68 12.76
CA PRO A 52 2.88 4.92 12.73
C PRO A 52 4.03 4.93 11.72
N GLY A 53 4.14 3.91 10.86
CA GLY A 53 5.19 3.78 9.87
C GLY A 53 6.21 2.68 10.18
N MET A 54 5.83 1.72 11.01
CA MET A 54 6.64 0.51 11.25
C MET A 54 6.41 -0.48 10.10
N ALA A 55 7.48 -1.06 9.57
CA ALA A 55 7.40 -2.21 8.69
C ALA A 55 7.82 -3.46 9.49
N PHE A 56 6.94 -4.45 9.60
CA PHE A 56 7.19 -5.69 10.34
C PHE A 56 7.59 -5.48 11.83
N GLY A 57 7.08 -4.43 12.49
CA GLY A 57 7.42 -4.14 13.89
C GLY A 57 8.80 -3.48 14.10
N ILE A 58 9.51 -3.13 13.03
CA ILE A 58 10.81 -2.46 13.08
C ILE A 58 10.63 -0.97 12.77
N GLU A 59 11.09 -0.09 13.66
CA GLU A 59 11.19 1.34 13.39
C GLU A 59 12.34 1.59 12.39
N LEU A 60 11.99 1.74 11.11
CA LEU A 60 12.92 2.11 10.05
C LEU A 60 13.15 3.64 10.04
N GLY A 61 13.95 4.15 10.97
CA GLY A 61 14.28 5.57 11.03
C GLY A 61 13.10 6.45 11.47
N SER A 62 13.15 7.75 11.16
CA SER A 62 12.04 8.65 11.48
C SER A 62 10.84 8.39 10.56
N LYS A 63 9.63 8.51 11.08
CA LYS A 63 8.35 8.44 10.34
C LYS A 63 8.37 9.33 9.09
N MET A 64 8.95 10.51 9.20
CA MET A 64 9.09 11.47 8.11
C MET A 64 9.94 10.92 6.97
N PHE A 65 11.05 10.22 7.28
CA PHE A 65 11.90 9.59 6.27
C PHE A 65 11.12 8.56 5.45
N LEU A 66 10.36 7.68 6.10
CA LEU A 66 9.55 6.66 5.44
C LEU A 66 8.45 7.28 4.56
N THR A 67 7.82 8.35 5.05
CA THR A 67 6.78 9.07 4.29
C THR A 67 7.38 9.71 3.02
N ILE A 68 8.52 10.39 3.15
CA ILE A 68 9.23 11.01 2.01
C ILE A 68 9.68 9.93 1.02
N PHE A 69 10.23 8.80 1.52
CA PHE A 69 10.61 7.68 0.66
C PHE A 69 9.42 7.15 -0.15
N ARG A 70 8.25 6.96 0.47
CA ARG A 70 7.02 6.53 -0.21
C ARG A 70 6.56 7.54 -1.27
N ILE A 71 6.65 8.83 -1.01
CA ILE A 71 6.33 9.89 -1.98
C ILE A 71 7.25 9.82 -3.19
N VAL A 72 8.56 9.75 -2.96
CA VAL A 72 9.57 9.66 -4.03
C VAL A 72 9.37 8.39 -4.85
N ALA A 73 9.19 7.25 -4.20
CA ALA A 73 8.94 5.98 -4.87
C ALA A 73 7.67 6.03 -5.74
N SER A 74 6.58 6.62 -5.23
CA SER A 74 5.35 6.81 -5.99
C SER A 74 5.56 7.69 -7.22
N ALA A 75 6.30 8.79 -7.10
CA ALA A 75 6.62 9.69 -8.21
C ALA A 75 7.47 8.98 -9.28
N VAL A 76 8.45 8.19 -8.87
CA VAL A 76 9.28 7.38 -9.78
C VAL A 76 8.44 6.35 -10.53
N LEU A 77 7.53 5.64 -9.84
CA LEU A 77 6.64 4.66 -10.47
C LEU A 77 5.70 5.32 -11.50
N ILE A 78 5.12 6.47 -11.18
CA ILE A 78 4.31 7.27 -12.12
C ILE A 78 5.13 7.64 -13.36
N TYR A 79 6.35 8.12 -13.15
CA TYR A 79 7.26 8.49 -14.24
C TYR A 79 7.59 7.29 -15.13
N ILE A 80 7.89 6.13 -14.55
CA ILE A 80 8.12 4.88 -15.29
C ILE A 80 6.90 4.52 -16.14
N ILE A 81 5.71 4.47 -15.55
CA ILE A 81 4.47 4.17 -16.28
C ILE A 81 4.26 5.17 -17.42
N TYR A 82 4.48 6.46 -17.18
CA TYR A 82 4.37 7.49 -18.20
C TYR A 82 5.33 7.24 -19.38
N LYS A 83 6.57 6.88 -19.11
CA LYS A 83 7.59 6.57 -20.13
C LYS A 83 7.24 5.36 -20.98
N ILE A 84 6.76 4.29 -20.34
CA ILE A 84 6.56 2.99 -21.02
C ILE A 84 5.17 2.79 -21.59
N ARG A 85 4.18 3.65 -21.26
CA ARG A 85 2.76 3.45 -21.62
C ARG A 85 2.45 3.21 -23.09
N ASN A 86 3.27 3.78 -23.98
CA ASN A 86 3.13 3.65 -25.43
C ASN A 86 4.16 2.70 -26.06
N ASN A 87 5.07 2.15 -25.27
CA ASN A 87 6.12 1.28 -25.75
C ASN A 87 5.59 -0.16 -25.89
N LYS A 88 5.60 -0.67 -27.12
CA LYS A 88 5.10 -2.02 -27.47
C LYS A 88 5.96 -3.17 -26.90
N LEU A 89 7.15 -2.87 -26.39
CA LEU A 89 8.00 -3.87 -25.74
C LEU A 89 7.42 -4.35 -24.40
N TYR A 90 6.62 -3.51 -23.71
CA TYR A 90 6.03 -3.83 -22.41
C TYR A 90 4.62 -4.36 -22.58
N SER A 91 4.34 -5.51 -21.96
CA SER A 91 3.01 -6.09 -21.99
C SER A 91 2.02 -5.30 -21.12
N ARG A 92 0.73 -5.44 -21.41
CA ARG A 92 -0.33 -4.84 -20.57
C ARG A 92 -0.27 -5.32 -19.13
N GLY A 93 0.00 -6.62 -18.90
CA GLY A 93 0.11 -7.19 -17.57
C GLY A 93 1.22 -6.55 -16.73
N PHE A 94 2.38 -6.26 -17.34
CA PHE A 94 3.47 -5.53 -16.68
C PHE A 94 3.01 -4.14 -16.20
N ILE A 95 2.29 -3.41 -17.07
CA ILE A 95 1.76 -2.07 -16.73
C ILE A 95 0.70 -2.16 -15.63
N VAL A 96 -0.15 -3.20 -15.63
CA VAL A 96 -1.13 -3.46 -14.57
C VAL A 96 -0.43 -3.69 -13.23
N CYS A 97 0.65 -4.49 -13.20
CA CYS A 97 1.43 -4.70 -11.97
C CYS A 97 2.00 -3.38 -11.44
N LEU A 98 2.63 -2.57 -12.30
CA LEU A 98 3.14 -1.27 -11.89
C LEU A 98 2.03 -0.33 -11.41
N ALA A 99 0.86 -0.36 -12.03
CA ALA A 99 -0.29 0.45 -11.63
C ALA A 99 -0.81 0.04 -10.25
N LEU A 100 -0.87 -1.27 -9.92
CA LEU A 100 -1.25 -1.76 -8.60
C LEU A 100 -0.26 -1.33 -7.52
N ILE A 101 1.05 -1.49 -7.79
CA ILE A 101 2.11 -1.05 -6.87
C ILE A 101 2.03 0.46 -6.62
N THR A 102 1.85 1.24 -7.69
CA THR A 102 1.72 2.70 -7.61
C THR A 102 0.49 3.10 -6.81
N ALA A 103 -0.66 2.46 -7.06
CA ALA A 103 -1.90 2.74 -6.35
C ALA A 103 -1.78 2.50 -4.85
N GLY A 104 -1.20 1.36 -4.45
CA GLY A 104 -0.99 1.04 -3.05
C GLY A 104 0.02 1.99 -2.38
N ALA A 105 1.11 2.33 -3.07
CA ALA A 105 2.07 3.30 -2.54
C ALA A 105 1.40 4.67 -2.29
N ILE A 106 0.61 5.17 -3.24
CA ILE A 106 -0.13 6.45 -3.11
C ILE A 106 -1.19 6.35 -2.00
N GLY A 107 -1.95 5.24 -1.89
CA GLY A 107 -2.95 5.03 -0.85
C GLY A 107 -2.37 5.26 0.54
N ASN A 108 -1.24 4.62 0.85
CA ASN A 108 -0.56 4.79 2.13
C ASN A 108 0.10 6.18 2.30
N VAL A 109 0.51 6.84 1.20
CA VAL A 109 1.00 8.22 1.24
C VAL A 109 -0.12 9.18 1.63
N ILE A 110 -1.34 9.00 1.13
CA ILE A 110 -2.50 9.83 1.47
C ILE A 110 -2.75 9.81 2.99
N ASP A 111 -2.72 8.64 3.63
CA ASP A 111 -2.88 8.52 5.07
C ASP A 111 -1.80 9.31 5.82
N CYS A 112 -0.53 9.10 5.44
CA CYS A 112 0.60 9.78 6.07
C CYS A 112 0.51 11.30 5.93
N MET A 113 0.06 11.80 4.77
CA MET A 113 -0.02 13.23 4.50
C MET A 113 -1.19 13.91 5.21
N PHE A 114 -2.37 13.29 5.21
CA PHE A 114 -3.61 13.99 5.53
C PHE A 114 -4.33 13.49 6.77
N TYR A 115 -4.22 12.21 7.17
CA TYR A 115 -5.02 11.67 8.26
C TYR A 115 -4.74 12.34 9.60
N GLY A 116 -3.50 12.77 9.83
CA GLY A 116 -3.15 13.56 11.01
C GLY A 116 -3.89 14.90 11.10
N LEU A 117 -4.21 15.50 9.94
CA LEU A 117 -4.89 16.81 9.87
C LEU A 117 -6.41 16.70 9.94
N ILE A 118 -6.99 15.65 9.33
CA ILE A 118 -8.44 15.56 9.08
C ILE A 118 -9.20 14.70 10.09
N PHE A 119 -8.50 13.93 10.94
CA PHE A 119 -9.11 13.11 11.99
C PHE A 119 -8.58 13.50 13.37
N ASN A 120 -9.41 13.34 14.42
CA ASN A 120 -8.93 13.27 15.78
C ASN A 120 -8.30 11.91 16.09
N GLU A 121 -7.71 11.75 17.27
CA GLU A 121 -7.05 10.51 17.66
C GLU A 121 -8.06 9.39 17.91
N SER A 122 -7.78 8.19 17.33
CA SER A 122 -8.50 6.97 17.63
C SER A 122 -7.95 6.39 18.94
N THR A 123 -8.84 5.97 19.84
CA THR A 123 -8.46 5.29 21.09
C THR A 123 -9.29 4.02 21.27
N PRO A 124 -8.96 3.11 22.22
CA PRO A 124 -9.80 1.98 22.55
C PRO A 124 -11.19 2.33 23.08
N TYR A 125 -11.45 3.62 23.36
CA TYR A 125 -12.70 4.11 23.97
C TYR A 125 -13.42 5.16 23.12
N THR A 126 -12.76 5.72 22.12
CA THR A 126 -13.31 6.77 21.25
C THR A 126 -13.01 6.50 19.79
N MET A 127 -14.02 6.49 18.95
CA MET A 127 -13.88 6.43 17.50
C MET A 127 -13.39 7.78 16.96
N ALA A 128 -12.65 7.76 15.87
CA ALA A 128 -12.25 9.00 15.22
C ALA A 128 -13.43 9.65 14.49
N THR A 129 -13.41 10.97 14.46
CA THR A 129 -14.34 11.80 13.68
C THR A 129 -13.58 12.54 12.58
N LEU A 130 -14.25 12.71 11.45
CA LEU A 130 -13.73 13.47 10.33
C LEU A 130 -13.93 14.96 10.58
N PHE A 131 -12.91 15.77 10.35
CA PHE A 131 -12.90 17.23 10.54
C PHE A 131 -13.36 17.66 11.94
N PRO A 132 -12.70 17.20 13.02
CA PRO A 132 -13.08 17.53 14.39
C PRO A 132 -12.86 19.02 14.69
N GLU A 133 -13.74 19.61 15.51
CA GLU A 133 -13.66 21.03 15.91
C GLU A 133 -12.33 21.41 16.60
N GLY A 134 -11.72 20.46 17.30
CA GLY A 134 -10.40 20.63 17.98
C GLY A 134 -9.19 20.51 17.05
N GLY A 135 -9.40 20.26 15.75
CA GLY A 135 -8.31 19.99 14.80
C GLY A 135 -7.84 18.53 14.79
N GLY A 136 -6.91 18.20 13.90
CA GLY A 136 -6.39 16.85 13.73
C GLY A 136 -5.40 16.42 14.83
N TYR A 137 -5.14 15.10 14.92
CA TYR A 137 -4.25 14.52 15.92
C TYR A 137 -2.76 14.71 15.63
N ALA A 138 -2.38 15.12 14.41
CA ALA A 138 -0.98 15.32 14.03
C ALA A 138 -0.85 16.34 12.89
N SER A 139 0.39 16.81 12.68
CA SER A 139 0.72 17.73 11.59
C SER A 139 0.81 17.01 10.23
N PHE A 140 0.90 17.78 9.16
CA PHE A 140 1.12 17.26 7.80
C PHE A 140 2.31 16.30 7.73
N LEU A 141 2.20 15.21 6.99
CA LEU A 141 3.15 14.10 6.87
C LEU A 141 3.29 13.21 8.13
N HIS A 142 2.55 13.46 9.19
CA HIS A 142 2.61 12.69 10.43
C HIS A 142 1.34 11.85 10.68
N GLY A 143 0.49 11.67 9.68
CA GLY A 143 -0.65 10.77 9.73
C GLY A 143 -0.24 9.30 9.92
N LYS A 144 -1.02 8.49 10.62
CA LYS A 144 -0.82 7.05 10.78
C LYS A 144 -1.56 6.32 9.65
N VAL A 145 -0.98 5.25 9.12
CA VAL A 145 -1.63 4.39 8.13
C VAL A 145 -2.69 3.54 8.84
N VAL A 146 -3.87 3.42 8.24
CA VAL A 146 -4.97 2.59 8.75
C VAL A 146 -4.85 1.19 8.16
N ASP A 147 -4.69 0.18 9.04
CA ASP A 147 -4.65 -1.24 8.70
C ASP A 147 -5.87 -1.95 9.29
N MET A 148 -6.36 -3.00 8.59
CA MET A 148 -7.62 -3.65 8.99
C MET A 148 -7.72 -5.14 8.66
N PHE A 149 -7.08 -5.64 7.62
CA PHE A 149 -7.21 -7.04 7.20
C PHE A 149 -6.28 -7.93 8.02
N TYR A 150 -6.87 -8.87 8.74
CA TYR A 150 -6.17 -9.81 9.60
C TYR A 150 -6.55 -11.25 9.26
N PHE A 151 -5.53 -12.07 9.02
CA PHE A 151 -5.68 -13.49 8.69
C PHE A 151 -4.92 -14.34 9.72
N PRO A 152 -5.57 -14.82 10.79
CA PRO A 152 -4.93 -15.62 11.84
C PRO A 152 -4.62 -17.06 11.39
N LEU A 153 -4.06 -17.24 10.18
CA LEU A 153 -3.80 -18.56 9.59
C LEU A 153 -2.66 -19.31 10.32
N ALA A 154 -1.69 -18.57 10.84
CA ALA A 154 -0.51 -19.16 11.48
C ALA A 154 -0.81 -19.81 12.84
N SER A 155 -1.76 -19.27 13.61
CA SER A 155 -2.13 -19.80 14.93
C SER A 155 -2.80 -21.19 14.87
N TRP A 156 -3.30 -21.59 13.70
CA TRP A 156 -4.05 -22.86 13.53
C TRP A 156 -3.19 -24.02 13.06
N TYR A 157 -2.02 -23.76 12.45
CA TYR A 157 -1.20 -24.80 11.81
C TYR A 157 0.19 -25.02 12.43
N TRP A 158 0.61 -24.16 13.36
CA TRP A 158 1.94 -24.30 13.97
C TRP A 158 1.85 -24.95 15.35
N PRO A 159 2.74 -25.89 15.67
CA PRO A 159 2.81 -26.47 17.00
C PRO A 159 3.23 -25.42 18.04
N ASP A 160 2.67 -25.48 19.24
CA ASP A 160 2.91 -24.52 20.35
C ASP A 160 4.39 -24.37 20.77
N TRP A 161 5.24 -25.32 20.38
CA TRP A 161 6.67 -25.29 20.67
C TRP A 161 7.48 -24.40 19.70
N MET A 162 6.89 -23.85 18.68
CA MET A 162 7.56 -23.04 17.67
C MET A 162 7.39 -21.55 17.97
N PRO A 163 8.45 -20.84 18.45
CA PRO A 163 8.33 -19.45 18.92
C PRO A 163 7.98 -18.43 17.82
N PHE A 164 7.95 -18.87 16.56
CA PHE A 164 7.61 -18.02 15.41
C PHE A 164 6.11 -17.77 15.24
N CYS A 165 5.25 -18.49 15.94
CA CYS A 165 3.78 -18.38 15.80
C CYS A 165 3.21 -17.07 16.32
N VAL A 166 3.91 -16.41 17.25
CA VAL A 166 3.48 -15.15 17.86
C VAL A 166 4.00 -13.93 17.09
N PHE A 167 5.02 -14.12 16.22
CA PHE A 167 5.78 -13.02 15.66
C PHE A 167 5.26 -12.48 14.32
N PHE A 168 4.38 -13.20 13.62
CA PHE A 168 3.98 -12.83 12.27
C PHE A 168 2.46 -12.89 12.06
N GLN A 169 1.76 -11.93 12.61
CA GLN A 169 0.34 -11.70 12.31
C GLN A 169 0.16 -10.26 11.79
N PRO A 170 0.65 -9.95 10.57
CA PRO A 170 0.53 -8.60 10.05
C PRO A 170 -0.95 -8.28 9.80
N VAL A 171 -1.40 -7.19 10.38
CA VAL A 171 -2.62 -6.51 9.93
C VAL A 171 -2.20 -5.61 8.77
N PHE A 172 -2.92 -5.64 7.67
CA PHE A 172 -2.60 -4.86 6.47
C PHE A 172 -3.88 -4.26 5.86
N ASN A 173 -3.73 -3.40 4.87
CA ASN A 173 -4.82 -2.72 4.19
C ASN A 173 -4.90 -3.09 2.69
N LEU A 174 -5.87 -2.51 1.97
CA LEU A 174 -6.05 -2.78 0.54
C LEU A 174 -4.86 -2.27 -0.30
N ALA A 175 -4.26 -1.16 0.11
CA ALA A 175 -3.06 -0.61 -0.55
C ALA A 175 -1.87 -1.57 -0.45
N ASP A 176 -1.63 -2.18 0.73
CA ASP A 176 -0.57 -3.18 0.94
C ASP A 176 -0.84 -4.46 0.13
N ALA A 177 -2.11 -4.90 0.07
CA ALA A 177 -2.51 -6.02 -0.78
C ALA A 177 -2.24 -5.74 -2.26
N ALA A 178 -2.54 -4.54 -2.75
CA ALA A 178 -2.27 -4.14 -4.13
C ALA A 178 -0.77 -4.11 -4.43
N ILE A 179 0.07 -3.58 -3.53
CA ILE A 179 1.53 -3.63 -3.64
C ILE A 179 2.01 -5.08 -3.72
N SER A 180 1.58 -5.92 -2.78
CA SER A 180 2.03 -7.30 -2.65
C SER A 180 1.65 -8.13 -3.88
N VAL A 181 0.40 -8.07 -4.33
CA VAL A 181 -0.08 -8.76 -5.53
C VAL A 181 0.66 -8.24 -6.78
N GLY A 182 0.78 -6.91 -6.92
CA GLY A 182 1.50 -6.30 -8.02
C GLY A 182 2.95 -6.76 -8.10
N MET A 183 3.67 -6.78 -6.96
CA MET A 183 5.06 -7.22 -6.87
C MET A 183 5.22 -8.71 -7.15
N ILE A 184 4.40 -9.58 -6.54
CA ILE A 184 4.47 -11.03 -6.74
C ILE A 184 4.23 -11.38 -8.21
N VAL A 185 3.18 -10.85 -8.82
CA VAL A 185 2.86 -11.11 -10.23
C VAL A 185 3.94 -10.54 -11.15
N LEU A 186 4.51 -9.37 -10.83
CA LEU A 186 5.61 -8.77 -11.59
C LEU A 186 6.84 -9.66 -11.55
N ILE A 187 7.25 -10.14 -10.38
CA ILE A 187 8.44 -10.99 -10.22
C ILE A 187 8.25 -12.34 -10.93
N LEU A 188 7.11 -12.99 -10.73
CA LEU A 188 6.86 -14.32 -11.27
C LEU A 188 6.70 -14.35 -12.79
N PHE A 189 6.04 -13.35 -13.38
CA PHE A 189 5.63 -13.41 -14.79
C PHE A 189 6.26 -12.33 -15.68
N TYR A 190 6.79 -11.25 -15.08
CA TYR A 190 7.23 -10.07 -15.81
C TYR A 190 8.66 -9.63 -15.49
N SER A 191 9.44 -10.40 -14.73
CA SER A 191 10.83 -10.09 -14.34
C SER A 191 11.73 -9.81 -15.55
N LYS A 192 11.50 -10.46 -16.70
CA LYS A 192 12.23 -10.19 -17.95
C LYS A 192 12.19 -8.73 -18.41
N TYR A 193 11.17 -7.97 -18.06
CA TYR A 193 11.07 -6.55 -18.43
C TYR A 193 11.95 -5.64 -17.57
N LEU A 194 12.38 -6.11 -16.40
CA LEU A 194 13.29 -5.38 -15.52
C LEU A 194 14.72 -5.39 -16.09
N SER A 195 15.14 -6.47 -16.78
CA SER A 195 16.48 -6.63 -17.37
C SER A 195 16.64 -5.98 -18.76
N ILE A 196 15.56 -5.55 -19.41
CA ILE A 196 15.63 -4.92 -20.74
C ILE A 196 16.41 -3.58 -20.69
N HIS A 197 16.42 -2.89 -19.55
CA HIS A 197 17.10 -1.61 -19.40
C HIS A 197 18.61 -1.78 -19.28
N GLU A 198 19.11 -2.83 -18.61
CA GLU A 198 20.56 -3.10 -18.47
C GLU A 198 21.21 -3.33 -19.83
N ASN A 199 20.63 -4.17 -20.67
CA ASN A 199 21.19 -4.50 -21.99
C ASN A 199 21.24 -3.31 -22.97
N ASN A 200 20.37 -2.32 -22.82
CA ASN A 200 20.40 -1.11 -23.66
C ASN A 200 21.41 -0.07 -23.18
N THR A 201 21.71 -0.05 -21.89
CA THR A 201 22.72 0.84 -21.31
C THR A 201 24.13 0.35 -21.65
N GLU A 202 24.40 -0.94 -21.51
CA GLU A 202 25.70 -1.54 -21.91
C GLU A 202 25.99 -1.35 -23.40
N LYS A 203 24.99 -1.51 -24.28
CA LYS A 203 25.19 -1.29 -25.72
C LYS A 203 25.46 0.18 -26.09
N SER A 204 24.94 1.12 -25.30
CA SER A 204 25.23 2.56 -25.53
C SER A 204 26.59 3.00 -25.01
N GLU A 205 27.18 2.31 -24.03
CA GLU A 205 28.49 2.58 -23.48
C GLU A 205 29.61 1.95 -24.34
N VAL A 206 29.36 0.78 -24.95
CA VAL A 206 30.31 0.11 -25.84
C VAL A 206 30.38 0.77 -27.24
N SER A 207 29.42 1.64 -27.59
CA SER A 207 29.36 2.35 -28.88
C SER A 207 29.95 3.77 -28.82
N LYS A 208 30.51 4.20 -27.69
CA LYS A 208 31.29 5.45 -27.52
C LYS A 208 32.75 5.17 -27.35
#